data_4fe59965fb58bb501a9a6fe060fa7b94
#
_entry.id   4fe59965fb58bb501a9a6fe060fa7b94
#
_cell.length_a   1.000
_cell.length_b   1.000
_cell.length_c   1.000
_cell.angle_alpha   90.00
_cell.angle_beta   90.00
_cell.angle_gamma   90.00
#
_symmetry.space_group_name_H-M   'P 1'
#
loop_
_entity.id
_entity.type
_entity.pdbx_description
1 polymer ?
#
loop_
_entity_poly.entity_id
_entity_poly.type
_entity_poly.pdbx_seq_one_letter_code
_entity_poly.pdbx_strand_id
1 'polypeptide(L)'
;TAYTEDSVQGVKAAYAAYKAAKTTEAVEAATADLLKAMPNLVFVPNTFTDAQSGWYKAAVDFAQASGLMNGMTATEFAPNVTTTRAMVAQVLYRLAGSPTVERTGAFADVAPGAWYYDAMLWASSTGILKGYEDGTYRPARAVSRQEMATILLRMADVKLGADMVDAALAEIADGDSVASW
;
A
#
# COMPACT_ATOMS: atom_id res chain seq x y z
N THR A 1 -1.90 3.78 17.13
CA THR A 1 -2.03 2.36 16.72
C THR A 1 -3.13 2.22 15.68
N ALA A 2 -2.92 1.39 14.64
CA ALA A 2 -3.88 1.18 13.55
C ALA A 2 -5.10 0.36 13.98
N TYR A 3 -5.04 -0.31 15.14
CA TYR A 3 -6.09 -1.20 15.65
C TYR A 3 -6.68 -0.65 16.94
N THR A 4 -7.95 -1.00 17.22
CA THR A 4 -8.60 -0.67 18.48
C THR A 4 -7.91 -1.38 19.65
N GLU A 5 -7.86 -0.74 20.83
CA GLU A 5 -7.16 -1.28 22.00
C GLU A 5 -7.69 -2.66 22.38
N ASP A 6 -9.00 -2.84 22.39
CA ASP A 6 -9.63 -4.13 22.74
C ASP A 6 -9.24 -5.25 21.78
N SER A 7 -9.15 -4.96 20.46
CA SER A 7 -8.81 -5.97 19.45
C SER A 7 -7.36 -6.43 19.51
N VAL A 8 -6.44 -5.62 20.05
CA VAL A 8 -5.03 -5.99 20.16
C VAL A 8 -4.68 -6.77 21.44
N GLN A 9 -5.56 -6.86 22.43
CA GLN A 9 -5.23 -7.51 23.70
C GLN A 9 -4.90 -9.00 23.54
N GLY A 10 -5.69 -9.72 22.73
CA GLY A 10 -5.44 -11.14 22.45
C GLY A 10 -4.09 -11.36 21.76
N VAL A 11 -3.74 -10.51 20.79
CA VAL A 11 -2.46 -10.57 20.07
C VAL A 11 -1.30 -10.23 20.98
N LYS A 12 -1.44 -9.19 21.84
CA LYS A 12 -0.41 -8.82 22.84
C LYS A 12 -0.13 -9.96 23.81
N ALA A 13 -1.19 -10.63 24.32
CA ALA A 13 -1.06 -11.75 25.24
C ALA A 13 -0.37 -12.96 24.57
N ALA A 14 -0.82 -13.35 23.38
CA ALA A 14 -0.23 -14.45 22.62
C ALA A 14 1.23 -14.16 22.22
N TYR A 15 1.56 -12.92 21.85
CA TYR A 15 2.95 -12.55 21.56
C TYR A 15 3.85 -12.54 22.80
N ALA A 16 3.32 -12.15 23.96
CA ALA A 16 4.05 -12.24 25.22
C ALA A 16 4.35 -13.72 25.59
N ALA A 17 3.38 -14.61 25.42
CA ALA A 17 3.55 -16.05 25.59
C ALA A 17 4.60 -16.62 24.62
N TYR A 18 4.55 -16.24 23.35
CA TYR A 18 5.55 -16.62 22.33
C TYR A 18 6.98 -16.22 22.75
N LYS A 19 7.17 -14.98 23.21
CA LYS A 19 8.49 -14.52 23.66
C LYS A 19 8.99 -15.22 24.95
N ALA A 20 8.08 -15.70 25.78
CA ALA A 20 8.40 -16.40 27.02
C ALA A 20 8.62 -17.92 26.81
N ALA A 21 8.21 -18.46 25.67
CA ALA A 21 8.30 -19.89 25.37
C ALA A 21 9.75 -20.36 25.27
N LYS A 22 10.07 -21.44 25.96
CA LYS A 22 11.42 -22.04 26.02
C LYS A 22 11.47 -23.47 25.48
N THR A 23 10.33 -24.06 25.17
CA THR A 23 10.22 -25.40 24.57
C THR A 23 9.52 -25.33 23.23
N THR A 24 9.74 -26.35 22.38
CA THR A 24 9.09 -26.44 21.06
C THR A 24 7.58 -26.44 21.18
N GLU A 25 7.03 -27.20 22.10
CA GLU A 25 5.59 -27.31 22.34
C GLU A 25 4.98 -25.96 22.77
N ALA A 26 5.69 -25.20 23.62
CA ALA A 26 5.25 -23.89 24.06
C ALA A 26 5.29 -22.85 22.92
N VAL A 27 6.28 -22.94 22.02
CA VAL A 27 6.36 -22.10 20.83
C VAL A 27 5.22 -22.40 19.85
N GLU A 28 4.94 -23.68 19.61
CA GLU A 28 3.83 -24.12 18.74
C GLU A 28 2.48 -23.67 19.29
N ALA A 29 2.22 -23.83 20.58
CA ALA A 29 0.98 -23.41 21.24
C ALA A 29 0.81 -21.87 21.13
N ALA A 30 1.83 -21.09 21.46
CA ALA A 30 1.78 -19.64 21.40
C ALA A 30 1.63 -19.12 19.93
N THR A 31 2.23 -19.81 18.96
CA THR A 31 2.04 -19.52 17.55
C THR A 31 0.59 -19.76 17.09
N ALA A 32 -0.01 -20.87 17.55
CA ALA A 32 -1.42 -21.16 17.26
C ALA A 32 -2.36 -20.11 17.87
N ASP A 33 -2.07 -19.63 19.08
CA ASP A 33 -2.85 -18.56 19.72
C ASP A 33 -2.70 -17.21 19.02
N LEU A 34 -1.51 -16.88 18.51
CA LEU A 34 -1.31 -15.72 17.65
C LEU A 34 -2.16 -15.80 16.38
N LEU A 35 -2.14 -16.93 15.69
CA LEU A 35 -2.91 -17.14 14.47
C LEU A 35 -4.43 -17.06 14.69
N LYS A 36 -4.92 -17.44 15.89
CA LYS A 36 -6.33 -17.29 16.28
C LYS A 36 -6.69 -15.85 16.64
N ALA A 37 -5.76 -15.09 17.24
CA ALA A 37 -6.02 -13.73 17.68
C ALA A 37 -5.98 -12.71 16.52
N MET A 38 -5.12 -12.93 15.52
CA MET A 38 -4.92 -11.99 14.40
C MET A 38 -6.20 -11.68 13.59
N PRO A 39 -7.07 -12.66 13.24
CA PRO A 39 -8.31 -12.37 12.51
C PRO A 39 -9.32 -11.49 13.28
N ASN A 40 -9.15 -11.37 14.59
CA ASN A 40 -10.03 -10.56 15.45
C ASN A 40 -9.54 -9.10 15.57
N LEU A 41 -8.46 -8.73 14.89
CA LEU A 41 -7.98 -7.35 14.86
C LEU A 41 -8.99 -6.45 14.15
N VAL A 42 -9.39 -5.38 14.82
CA VAL A 42 -10.32 -4.38 14.32
C VAL A 42 -9.55 -3.08 14.12
N PHE A 43 -9.52 -2.58 12.89
CA PHE A 43 -8.93 -1.27 12.61
C PHE A 43 -9.70 -0.16 13.31
N VAL A 44 -8.98 0.88 13.72
CA VAL A 44 -9.61 2.11 14.20
C VAL A 44 -10.50 2.65 13.07
N PRO A 45 -11.79 2.92 13.34
CA PRO A 45 -12.69 3.44 12.32
C PRO A 45 -12.15 4.74 11.71
N ASN A 46 -12.35 4.91 10.42
CA ASN A 46 -11.95 6.13 9.74
C ASN A 46 -12.79 7.34 10.21
N THR A 47 -12.24 8.53 10.04
CA THR A 47 -12.87 9.80 10.46
C THR A 47 -13.57 10.54 9.33
N PHE A 48 -13.62 9.97 8.13
CA PHE A 48 -14.21 10.60 6.95
C PHE A 48 -15.73 10.50 6.99
N THR A 49 -16.42 11.62 6.76
CA THR A 49 -17.90 11.69 6.83
C THR A 49 -18.59 10.95 5.68
N ASP A 50 -17.92 10.82 4.54
CA ASP A 50 -18.41 10.21 3.30
C ASP A 50 -17.99 8.73 3.12
N ALA A 51 -17.35 8.12 4.14
CA ALA A 51 -16.87 6.75 4.08
C ALA A 51 -17.24 5.92 5.33
N GLN A 52 -18.35 6.27 6.01
CA GLN A 52 -18.82 5.59 7.22
C GLN A 52 -19.69 4.34 6.94
N SER A 53 -20.01 4.06 5.69
CA SER A 53 -20.83 2.92 5.28
C SER A 53 -20.41 2.40 3.91
N GLY A 54 -21.03 1.30 3.47
CA GLY A 54 -20.75 0.69 2.17
C GLY A 54 -19.68 -0.40 2.23
N TRP A 55 -19.56 -1.15 1.14
CA TRP A 55 -18.66 -2.30 1.02
C TRP A 55 -17.17 -1.94 1.18
N TYR A 56 -16.80 -0.70 0.91
CA TYR A 56 -15.41 -0.21 0.99
C TYR A 56 -15.01 0.33 2.37
N LYS A 57 -15.97 0.47 3.31
CA LYS A 57 -15.68 1.08 4.63
C LYS A 57 -14.48 0.42 5.34
N ALA A 58 -14.45 -0.90 5.41
CA ALA A 58 -13.36 -1.61 6.09
C ALA A 58 -12.00 -1.37 5.42
N ALA A 59 -11.98 -1.24 4.08
CA ALA A 59 -10.76 -0.90 3.36
C ALA A 59 -10.31 0.54 3.62
N VAL A 60 -11.24 1.47 3.78
CA VAL A 60 -10.94 2.87 4.14
C VAL A 60 -10.45 2.97 5.59
N ASP A 61 -11.05 2.23 6.53
CA ASP A 61 -10.58 2.11 7.91
C ASP A 61 -9.12 1.65 7.94
N PHE A 62 -8.81 0.59 7.20
CA PHE A 62 -7.45 0.09 7.06
C PHE A 62 -6.51 1.13 6.45
N ALA A 63 -6.89 1.75 5.35
CA ALA A 63 -6.04 2.67 4.60
C ALA A 63 -5.70 3.93 5.42
N GLN A 64 -6.64 4.46 6.20
CA GLN A 64 -6.39 5.58 7.10
C GLN A 64 -5.59 5.13 8.33
N ALA A 65 -5.99 4.05 9.00
CA ALA A 65 -5.34 3.57 10.22
C ALA A 65 -3.88 3.17 10.00
N SER A 66 -3.55 2.63 8.82
CA SER A 66 -2.16 2.31 8.43
C SER A 66 -1.40 3.49 7.82
N GLY A 67 -2.02 4.66 7.68
CA GLY A 67 -1.38 5.86 7.12
C GLY A 67 -1.16 5.82 5.61
N LEU A 68 -1.76 4.84 4.91
CA LEU A 68 -1.62 4.71 3.45
C LEU A 68 -2.37 5.81 2.70
N MET A 69 -3.60 6.12 3.14
CA MET A 69 -4.45 7.15 2.52
C MET A 69 -5.01 8.10 3.61
N ASN A 70 -4.84 9.40 3.40
CA ASN A 70 -5.23 10.43 4.36
C ASN A 70 -6.50 11.20 3.95
N GLY A 71 -7.23 10.71 2.92
CA GLY A 71 -8.37 11.41 2.34
C GLY A 71 -7.98 12.56 1.41
N MET A 72 -8.98 13.17 0.80
CA MET A 72 -8.83 14.38 -0.02
C MET A 72 -8.79 15.63 0.85
N THR A 73 -9.53 15.60 1.97
CA THR A 73 -9.52 16.60 3.04
C THR A 73 -9.43 15.90 4.39
N ALA A 74 -9.42 16.66 5.49
CA ALA A 74 -9.43 16.10 6.84
C ALA A 74 -10.69 15.28 7.16
N THR A 75 -11.80 15.53 6.44
CA THR A 75 -13.12 14.94 6.70
C THR A 75 -13.72 14.19 5.52
N GLU A 76 -13.07 14.19 4.36
CA GLU A 76 -13.57 13.58 3.13
C GLU A 76 -12.54 12.62 2.52
N PHE A 77 -12.96 11.39 2.28
CA PHE A 77 -12.19 10.38 1.56
C PHE A 77 -12.34 10.51 0.05
N ALA A 78 -13.53 10.92 -0.41
CA ALA A 78 -13.97 11.02 -1.79
C ALA A 78 -13.90 9.68 -2.56
N PRO A 79 -14.65 8.64 -2.12
CA PRO A 79 -14.51 7.26 -2.61
C PRO A 79 -14.79 7.09 -4.11
N ASN A 80 -15.51 8.02 -4.73
CA ASN A 80 -15.88 7.97 -6.14
C ASN A 80 -14.97 8.81 -7.07
N VAL A 81 -13.96 9.48 -6.50
CA VAL A 81 -13.01 10.28 -7.29
C VAL A 81 -11.96 9.36 -7.91
N THR A 82 -11.62 9.62 -9.16
CA THR A 82 -10.58 8.89 -9.89
C THR A 82 -9.21 9.11 -9.26
N THR A 83 -8.44 8.04 -9.13
CA THR A 83 -7.09 8.09 -8.56
C THR A 83 -6.10 8.59 -9.61
N THR A 84 -5.31 9.61 -9.24
CA THR A 84 -4.26 10.16 -10.10
C THR A 84 -2.92 9.44 -9.94
N ARG A 85 -2.00 9.66 -10.88
CA ARG A 85 -0.63 9.11 -10.82
C ARG A 85 0.10 9.54 -9.54
N ALA A 86 -0.07 10.79 -9.12
CA ALA A 86 0.50 11.28 -7.87
C ALA A 86 -0.06 10.55 -6.64
N MET A 87 -1.37 10.29 -6.60
CA MET A 87 -2.01 9.56 -5.50
C MET A 87 -1.50 8.12 -5.44
N VAL A 88 -1.40 7.42 -6.58
CA VAL A 88 -0.87 6.05 -6.63
C VAL A 88 0.58 6.02 -6.14
N ALA A 89 1.44 6.91 -6.65
CA ALA A 89 2.83 6.99 -6.20
C ALA A 89 2.93 7.19 -4.68
N GLN A 90 2.11 8.09 -4.12
CA GLN A 90 2.11 8.38 -2.68
C GLN A 90 1.68 7.19 -1.83
N VAL A 91 0.65 6.46 -2.25
CA VAL A 91 0.18 5.25 -1.54
C VAL A 91 1.27 4.17 -1.54
N LEU A 92 1.87 3.91 -2.70
CA LEU A 92 2.94 2.90 -2.82
C LEU A 92 4.21 3.30 -2.07
N TYR A 93 4.58 4.56 -2.08
CA TYR A 93 5.70 5.10 -1.33
C TYR A 93 5.51 4.90 0.19
N ARG A 94 4.31 5.21 0.71
CA ARG A 94 3.96 4.95 2.12
C ARG A 94 3.94 3.46 2.44
N LEU A 95 3.40 2.63 1.54
CA LEU A 95 3.42 1.17 1.68
C LEU A 95 4.84 0.61 1.73
N ALA A 96 5.80 1.25 1.06
CA ALA A 96 7.23 0.92 1.13
C ALA A 96 7.91 1.45 2.41
N GLY A 97 7.20 2.17 3.29
CA GLY A 97 7.74 2.75 4.52
C GLY A 97 8.36 4.13 4.34
N SER A 98 8.00 4.83 3.26
CA SER A 98 8.50 6.19 2.94
C SER A 98 10.03 6.31 2.98
N PRO A 99 10.75 5.51 2.19
CA PRO A 99 12.22 5.49 2.20
C PRO A 99 12.80 6.86 1.82
N THR A 100 14.00 7.16 2.31
CA THR A 100 14.73 8.37 1.92
C THR A 100 15.00 8.36 0.42
N VAL A 101 14.79 9.50 -0.25
CA VAL A 101 14.96 9.65 -1.69
C VAL A 101 16.03 10.69 -1.99
N GLU A 102 16.91 10.40 -2.95
CA GLU A 102 17.78 11.42 -3.53
C GLU A 102 16.95 12.36 -4.40
N ARG A 103 17.00 13.67 -4.10
CA ARG A 103 16.22 14.70 -4.82
C ARG A 103 16.92 15.16 -6.10
N THR A 104 17.41 14.20 -6.89
CA THR A 104 18.04 14.42 -8.20
C THR A 104 17.10 13.98 -9.32
N GLY A 105 17.08 14.69 -10.44
CA GLY A 105 16.28 14.31 -11.61
C GLY A 105 14.83 14.75 -11.54
N ALA A 106 14.58 16.06 -11.48
CA ALA A 106 13.24 16.63 -11.48
C ALA A 106 12.54 16.44 -12.83
N PHE A 107 11.27 16.04 -12.81
CA PHE A 107 10.38 16.12 -13.96
C PHE A 107 9.92 17.58 -14.15
N ALA A 108 9.76 18.00 -15.41
CA ALA A 108 9.43 19.40 -15.74
C ALA A 108 8.09 19.87 -15.13
N ASP A 109 7.18 18.95 -14.86
CA ASP A 109 5.83 19.21 -14.36
C ASP A 109 5.64 18.81 -12.87
N VAL A 110 6.73 18.57 -12.14
CA VAL A 110 6.71 18.23 -10.71
C VAL A 110 7.45 19.29 -9.92
N ALA A 111 6.70 20.14 -9.23
CA ALA A 111 7.29 21.20 -8.41
C ALA A 111 7.99 20.63 -7.17
N PRO A 112 9.22 21.07 -6.85
CA PRO A 112 9.85 20.79 -5.57
C PRO A 112 8.96 21.29 -4.43
N GLY A 113 8.67 20.42 -3.45
CA GLY A 113 7.76 20.75 -2.33
C GLY A 113 6.29 20.37 -2.57
N ALA A 114 5.91 19.86 -3.74
CA ALA A 114 4.61 19.19 -3.91
C ALA A 114 4.50 18.01 -2.94
N TRP A 115 3.30 17.75 -2.40
CA TRP A 115 3.05 16.69 -1.42
C TRP A 115 3.43 15.28 -1.91
N TYR A 116 3.49 15.10 -3.23
CA TYR A 116 3.84 13.85 -3.91
C TYR A 116 5.28 13.84 -4.44
N TYR A 117 6.08 14.88 -4.21
CA TYR A 117 7.40 15.04 -4.83
C TYR A 117 8.33 13.84 -4.54
N ASP A 118 8.54 13.54 -3.27
CA ASP A 118 9.43 12.43 -2.86
C ASP A 118 8.88 11.06 -3.33
N ALA A 119 7.56 10.89 -3.27
CA ALA A 119 6.92 9.67 -3.73
C ALA A 119 7.11 9.43 -5.25
N MET A 120 7.05 10.51 -6.03
CA MET A 120 7.25 10.41 -7.48
C MET A 120 8.71 10.13 -7.85
N LEU A 121 9.67 10.76 -7.16
CA LEU A 121 11.08 10.46 -7.35
C LEU A 121 11.40 9.00 -7.00
N TRP A 122 10.88 8.53 -5.87
CA TRP A 122 11.01 7.14 -5.45
C TRP A 122 10.41 6.17 -6.48
N ALA A 123 9.16 6.40 -6.89
CA ALA A 123 8.47 5.52 -7.83
C ALA A 123 9.17 5.47 -9.20
N SER A 124 9.79 6.59 -9.62
CA SER A 124 10.59 6.65 -10.84
C SER A 124 11.93 5.95 -10.69
N SER A 125 12.66 6.18 -9.60
CA SER A 125 13.99 5.57 -9.36
C SER A 125 13.91 4.04 -9.20
N THR A 126 12.81 3.53 -8.64
CA THR A 126 12.56 2.09 -8.50
C THR A 126 11.94 1.47 -9.76
N GLY A 127 11.59 2.28 -10.77
CA GLY A 127 10.94 1.80 -11.99
C GLY A 127 9.47 1.41 -11.85
N ILE A 128 8.88 1.54 -10.64
CA ILE A 128 7.47 1.19 -10.37
C ILE A 128 6.53 2.08 -11.20
N LEU A 129 6.81 3.38 -11.28
CA LEU A 129 6.02 4.35 -12.02
C LEU A 129 6.95 5.30 -12.77
N LYS A 130 7.18 5.03 -14.04
CA LYS A 130 8.12 5.79 -14.88
C LYS A 130 7.50 7.11 -15.35
N GLY A 131 8.34 8.11 -15.63
CA GLY A 131 7.97 9.30 -16.39
C GLY A 131 7.75 9.00 -17.87
N TYR A 132 7.40 10.02 -18.62
CA TYR A 132 7.22 9.98 -20.06
C TYR A 132 8.51 10.42 -20.79
N GLU A 133 8.63 10.05 -22.07
CA GLU A 133 9.79 10.40 -22.92
C GLU A 133 9.99 11.92 -23.09
N ASP A 134 8.91 12.70 -22.93
CA ASP A 134 8.94 14.16 -22.96
C ASP A 134 9.48 14.82 -21.68
N GLY A 135 9.95 14.02 -20.71
CA GLY A 135 10.49 14.50 -19.45
C GLY A 135 9.40 14.91 -18.44
N THR A 136 8.12 14.60 -18.70
CA THR A 136 7.00 14.86 -17.78
C THR A 136 6.65 13.61 -16.97
N TYR A 137 5.97 13.80 -15.84
CA TYR A 137 5.41 12.72 -15.03
C TYR A 137 3.89 12.65 -15.09
N ARG A 138 3.25 13.75 -15.39
CA ARG A 138 1.79 13.93 -15.46
C ARG A 138 1.09 13.55 -14.17
N PRO A 139 1.40 14.22 -13.04
CA PRO A 139 0.92 13.86 -11.70
C PRO A 139 -0.60 13.86 -11.56
N ALA A 140 -1.29 14.77 -12.21
CA ALA A 140 -2.75 14.90 -12.16
C ALA A 140 -3.50 13.94 -13.12
N ARG A 141 -2.79 13.23 -14.00
CA ARG A 141 -3.43 12.29 -14.93
C ARG A 141 -4.00 11.09 -14.17
N ALA A 142 -5.25 10.72 -14.49
CA ALA A 142 -5.87 9.52 -13.96
C ALA A 142 -5.14 8.25 -14.42
N VAL A 143 -5.06 7.25 -13.55
CA VAL A 143 -4.48 5.93 -13.84
C VAL A 143 -5.57 5.02 -14.38
N SER A 144 -5.31 4.41 -15.54
CA SER A 144 -6.18 3.38 -16.09
C SER A 144 -6.03 2.04 -15.35
N ARG A 145 -7.00 1.13 -15.52
CA ARG A 145 -6.91 -0.22 -14.94
C ARG A 145 -5.67 -0.97 -15.42
N GLN A 146 -5.32 -0.86 -16.68
CA GLN A 146 -4.13 -1.47 -17.29
C GLN A 146 -2.85 -0.92 -16.66
N GLU A 147 -2.74 0.40 -16.52
CA GLU A 147 -1.60 1.03 -15.85
C GLU A 147 -1.50 0.60 -14.39
N MET A 148 -2.63 0.51 -13.67
CA MET A 148 -2.66 0.06 -12.29
C MET A 148 -2.14 -1.38 -12.17
N ALA A 149 -2.58 -2.30 -13.03
CA ALA A 149 -2.12 -3.68 -13.04
C ALA A 149 -0.59 -3.76 -13.25
N THR A 150 -0.06 -2.99 -14.21
CA THR A 150 1.38 -2.91 -14.47
C THR A 150 2.17 -2.33 -13.29
N ILE A 151 1.63 -1.30 -12.62
CA ILE A 151 2.24 -0.69 -11.44
C ILE A 151 2.29 -1.70 -10.28
N LEU A 152 1.19 -2.44 -10.04
CA LEU A 152 1.12 -3.46 -8.99
C LEU A 152 2.10 -4.61 -9.26
N LEU A 153 2.24 -5.06 -10.51
CA LEU A 153 3.22 -6.05 -10.93
C LEU A 153 4.64 -5.58 -10.59
N ARG A 154 5.02 -4.38 -11.02
CA ARG A 154 6.35 -3.81 -10.74
C ARG A 154 6.61 -3.62 -9.25
N MET A 155 5.58 -3.27 -8.48
CA MET A 155 5.67 -3.21 -7.02
C MET A 155 5.89 -4.60 -6.41
N ALA A 156 5.27 -5.64 -6.95
CA ALA A 156 5.47 -7.03 -6.54
C ALA A 156 6.89 -7.50 -6.87
N ASP A 157 7.44 -7.19 -8.05
CA ASP A 157 8.83 -7.48 -8.43
C ASP A 157 9.83 -6.91 -7.42
N VAL A 158 9.64 -5.67 -7.02
CA VAL A 158 10.50 -5.00 -6.01
C VAL A 158 10.42 -5.70 -4.66
N LYS A 159 9.29 -6.31 -4.32
CA LYS A 159 9.05 -6.95 -3.00
C LYS A 159 9.28 -8.45 -2.98
N LEU A 160 8.92 -9.15 -4.06
CA LEU A 160 8.85 -10.61 -4.10
C LEU A 160 9.92 -11.26 -4.98
N GLY A 161 10.55 -10.48 -5.87
CA GLY A 161 11.45 -10.98 -6.90
C GLY A 161 10.72 -11.42 -8.18
N ALA A 162 11.41 -11.28 -9.32
CA ALA A 162 10.84 -11.49 -10.66
C ALA A 162 10.28 -12.91 -10.86
N ASP A 163 10.98 -13.93 -10.38
CA ASP A 163 10.60 -15.34 -10.60
C ASP A 163 9.19 -15.68 -10.06
N MET A 164 8.79 -15.09 -8.92
CA MET A 164 7.45 -15.31 -8.35
C MET A 164 6.35 -14.60 -9.14
N VAL A 165 6.67 -13.49 -9.75
CA VAL A 165 5.73 -12.69 -10.54
C VAL A 165 5.49 -13.34 -11.89
N ASP A 166 6.53 -13.82 -12.56
CA ASP A 166 6.43 -14.55 -13.82
C ASP A 166 5.60 -15.82 -13.68
N ALA A 167 5.77 -16.57 -12.58
CA ALA A 167 4.96 -17.73 -12.27
C ALA A 167 3.46 -17.40 -12.11
N ALA A 168 3.15 -16.28 -11.42
CA ALA A 168 1.77 -15.84 -11.23
C ALA A 168 1.13 -15.33 -12.54
N LEU A 169 1.90 -14.67 -13.41
CA LEU A 169 1.42 -14.20 -14.72
C LEU A 169 1.12 -15.35 -15.68
N ALA A 170 1.90 -16.44 -15.64
CA ALA A 170 1.69 -17.60 -16.47
C ALA A 170 0.35 -18.32 -16.20
N GLU A 171 -0.27 -18.08 -15.03
CA GLU A 171 -1.59 -18.62 -14.68
C GLU A 171 -2.76 -17.73 -15.14
N ILE A 172 -2.49 -16.52 -15.66
CA ILE A 172 -3.52 -15.57 -16.13
C ILE A 172 -3.73 -15.78 -17.64
N ALA A 173 -4.97 -16.07 -18.04
CA ALA A 173 -5.32 -16.47 -19.42
C ALA A 173 -4.96 -15.43 -20.51
N ASP A 174 -4.82 -14.16 -20.15
CA ASP A 174 -4.44 -13.03 -21.04
C ASP A 174 -3.15 -12.31 -20.59
N GLY A 175 -2.33 -12.97 -19.75
CA GLY A 175 -1.08 -12.43 -19.23
C GLY A 175 -0.14 -11.91 -20.32
N ASP A 176 -0.08 -12.58 -21.47
CA ASP A 176 0.74 -12.19 -22.63
C ASP A 176 0.26 -10.92 -23.35
N SER A 177 -0.97 -10.50 -23.09
CA SER A 177 -1.57 -9.28 -23.69
C SER A 177 -1.36 -8.02 -22.85
N VAL A 178 -0.73 -8.14 -21.69
CA VAL A 178 -0.35 -6.99 -20.84
C VAL A 178 0.74 -6.20 -21.57
N ALA A 179 0.44 -4.94 -21.92
CA ALA A 179 1.37 -4.10 -22.64
C ALA A 179 2.68 -3.89 -21.84
N SER A 180 3.80 -4.00 -22.53
CA SER A 180 5.12 -3.63 -21.99
C SER A 180 5.22 -2.10 -21.93
N TRP A 181 5.20 -1.53 -20.76
CA TRP A 181 5.34 -0.09 -20.48
C TRP A 181 6.76 0.26 -20.02
#